data_528cc2d41fa3de16a90fd241dc5e1045
#
_entry.id   528cc2d41fa3de16a90fd241dc5e1045
#
_cell.length_a   1.000
_cell.length_b   1.000
_cell.length_c   1.000
_cell.angle_alpha   90.00
_cell.angle_beta   90.00
_cell.angle_gamma   90.00
#
_symmetry.space_group_name_H-M   'P 1'
#
loop_
_entity.id
_entity.type
_entity.pdbx_description
1 polymer ?
#
loop_
_entity_poly.entity_id
_entity_poly.type
_entity_poly.pdbx_seq_one_letter_code
_entity_poly.pdbx_strand_id
1 'polypeptide(L)'
;MAKPATKAETIKKSDRRWQSDVIVDMIKRYGFEYIALNPGASYRGLHDSLVNYGENDPPMLLCQHEKIAVQIAHGYARAKGKPMIAIVHNLVGLLHAPMGIYYAYLDRAPVFIIGATGPMAEPKRRPFIDWIHTANCQGEAVRNFVKWDYQPTTVDGVPGAFARAYSVMMSARQGPIYMVYDAGLQEAQLDHDVEMPPPGTIDVPVAPSADPVALAKAADTLAAATRVAIIADFAARPPHGWNHIVELAESLGASVWDVGSRLNFPGDHPLNLTMDPDGCYRDVDVVLTLDIADFEKPTHVRDIATRTVISKVQANATWIDIGFTDIEISKWSMDYARPFYAQQRMTADPVTTAPQLTKLLKERIAKTPGLKEKIAKRTEEIGKRHAENRAKWAKQAQEHWDQKPMTVPRLALEVWDAIKGEDWVLTTGDLGSWGKKLWNFDRPYCHAGRELGTGTQIGLSLGVALANKGTGRLVVDLQPDGDLMFDAGALWIAAKYQIPMLVVMFNNRAYYNDWNHQLVLAKTRGTDPSRAHIGMDLYGPDPDFAGLAKSMGWYSEGPFENGDDLKPALKHAIEQVKQGKPALIDAVCDRRNHG
;
A
#
# COMPACT_ATOMS: atom_id res chain seq x y z
N MET A 1 4.67 -2.99 -26.55
CA MET A 1 4.92 -1.59 -26.95
C MET A 1 3.63 -0.82 -26.81
N ALA A 2 3.41 -0.18 -25.68
CA ALA A 2 2.29 0.72 -25.50
C ALA A 2 2.62 2.04 -26.21
N LYS A 3 1.76 2.47 -27.12
CA LYS A 3 1.87 3.79 -27.76
C LYS A 3 1.81 4.87 -26.68
N PRO A 4 2.69 5.88 -26.73
CA PRO A 4 2.53 7.04 -25.87
C PRO A 4 1.22 7.73 -26.23
N ALA A 5 0.43 8.06 -25.21
CA ALA A 5 -0.78 8.84 -25.36
C ALA A 5 -0.39 10.26 -25.79
N THR A 6 -0.43 10.53 -27.08
CA THR A 6 -0.38 11.87 -27.64
C THR A 6 -1.79 12.45 -27.62
N LYS A 7 -2.10 13.24 -26.63
CA LYS A 7 -3.00 14.38 -26.72
C LYS A 7 -2.46 15.49 -25.84
N ALA A 8 -1.41 16.15 -26.33
CA ALA A 8 -1.15 17.52 -25.97
C ALA A 8 -2.10 18.38 -26.80
N GLU A 9 -3.36 18.50 -26.38
CA GLU A 9 -4.19 19.57 -26.89
C GLU A 9 -3.63 20.89 -26.35
N THR A 10 -3.34 21.78 -27.26
CA THR A 10 -2.93 23.15 -27.00
C THR A 10 -4.02 23.80 -26.13
N ILE A 11 -3.79 23.90 -24.83
CA ILE A 11 -4.68 24.67 -23.93
C ILE A 11 -4.73 26.08 -24.47
N LYS A 12 -5.90 26.52 -24.88
CA LYS A 12 -6.11 27.87 -25.44
C LYS A 12 -5.62 28.90 -24.42
N LYS A 13 -4.74 29.79 -24.84
CA LYS A 13 -4.03 30.78 -24.05
C LYS A 13 -4.94 31.84 -23.39
N SER A 14 -6.26 31.84 -23.59
CA SER A 14 -7.11 33.03 -23.44
C SER A 14 -8.15 33.01 -22.33
N ASP A 15 -8.32 31.91 -21.56
CA ASP A 15 -9.48 31.80 -20.67
C ASP A 15 -9.15 31.83 -19.16
N ARG A 16 -7.88 31.93 -18.78
CA ARG A 16 -7.49 32.11 -17.37
C ARG A 16 -7.90 33.46 -16.86
N ARG A 17 -8.60 33.50 -15.75
CA ARG A 17 -9.06 34.72 -15.08
C ARG A 17 -8.56 34.87 -13.66
N TRP A 18 -8.28 33.74 -13.00
CA TRP A 18 -7.89 33.65 -11.61
C TRP A 18 -6.54 33.01 -11.46
N GLN A 19 -5.81 33.37 -10.40
CA GLN A 19 -4.49 32.74 -10.16
C GLN A 19 -4.61 31.26 -9.84
N SER A 20 -5.75 30.80 -9.29
CA SER A 20 -6.04 29.38 -9.11
C SER A 20 -6.23 28.59 -10.41
N ASP A 21 -6.54 29.23 -11.54
CA ASP A 21 -6.64 28.57 -12.85
C ASP A 21 -5.27 27.99 -13.27
N VAL A 22 -4.17 28.65 -12.87
CA VAL A 22 -2.81 28.16 -13.10
C VAL A 22 -2.56 26.82 -12.38
N ILE A 23 -3.11 26.64 -11.17
CA ILE A 23 -3.02 25.39 -10.43
C ILE A 23 -3.78 24.28 -11.18
N VAL A 24 -4.97 24.58 -11.70
CA VAL A 24 -5.79 23.65 -12.49
C VAL A 24 -5.07 23.23 -13.77
N ASP A 25 -4.42 24.15 -14.46
CA ASP A 25 -3.62 23.84 -15.64
C ASP A 25 -2.47 22.88 -15.31
N MET A 26 -1.80 23.06 -14.17
CA MET A 26 -0.77 22.14 -13.73
C MET A 26 -1.35 20.75 -13.42
N ILE A 27 -2.49 20.67 -12.75
CA ILE A 27 -3.17 19.39 -12.48
C ILE A 27 -3.47 18.65 -13.79
N LYS A 28 -4.06 19.32 -14.77
CA LYS A 28 -4.37 18.75 -16.09
C LYS A 28 -3.12 18.34 -16.86
N ARG A 29 -2.09 19.18 -16.85
CA ARG A 29 -0.82 18.94 -17.55
C ARG A 29 -0.09 17.70 -17.05
N TYR A 30 -0.17 17.41 -15.74
CA TYR A 30 0.43 16.22 -15.13
C TYR A 30 -0.45 14.96 -15.22
N GLY A 31 -1.64 15.07 -15.80
CA GLY A 31 -2.50 13.94 -16.11
C GLY A 31 -3.04 13.21 -14.90
N PHE A 32 -3.34 13.94 -13.82
CA PHE A 32 -4.05 13.36 -12.69
C PHE A 32 -5.46 12.96 -13.12
N GLU A 33 -5.88 11.74 -12.75
CA GLU A 33 -7.15 11.16 -13.20
C GLU A 33 -8.30 11.43 -12.22
N TYR A 34 -8.00 11.71 -10.95
CA TYR A 34 -8.98 11.95 -9.88
C TYR A 34 -8.43 12.90 -8.82
N ILE A 35 -9.36 13.57 -8.12
CA ILE A 35 -9.09 14.37 -6.92
C ILE A 35 -10.00 13.86 -5.80
N ALA A 36 -9.45 13.44 -4.65
CA ALA A 36 -10.23 13.18 -3.44
C ALA A 36 -10.17 14.39 -2.52
N LEU A 37 -11.29 14.83 -1.95
CA LEU A 37 -11.30 16.00 -1.07
C LEU A 37 -12.35 15.90 0.04
N ASN A 38 -12.06 16.53 1.17
CA ASN A 38 -13.06 16.96 2.14
C ASN A 38 -13.28 18.46 1.99
N PRO A 39 -14.54 18.97 1.87
CA PRO A 39 -14.81 20.36 1.58
C PRO A 39 -14.24 21.33 2.62
N GLY A 40 -13.67 22.44 2.15
CA GLY A 40 -13.13 23.47 3.03
C GLY A 40 -13.05 24.84 2.38
N ALA A 41 -13.43 25.89 3.11
CA ALA A 41 -13.47 27.25 2.60
C ALA A 41 -12.09 27.85 2.27
N SER A 42 -10.99 27.24 2.74
CA SER A 42 -9.64 27.73 2.50
C SER A 42 -9.14 27.51 1.07
N TYR A 43 -9.77 26.59 0.33
CA TYR A 43 -9.46 26.36 -1.08
C TYR A 43 -10.66 26.62 -2.01
N ARG A 44 -11.56 27.51 -1.59
CA ARG A 44 -12.74 27.86 -2.40
C ARG A 44 -12.37 28.44 -3.77
N GLY A 45 -11.28 29.21 -3.88
CA GLY A 45 -10.77 29.71 -5.16
C GLY A 45 -10.33 28.57 -6.08
N LEU A 46 -9.54 27.62 -5.58
CA LEU A 46 -9.15 26.43 -6.34
C LEU A 46 -10.36 25.55 -6.68
N HIS A 47 -11.31 25.38 -5.76
CA HIS A 47 -12.53 24.61 -6.02
C HIS A 47 -13.35 25.24 -7.14
N ASP A 48 -13.54 26.57 -7.12
CA ASP A 48 -14.25 27.29 -8.20
C ASP A 48 -13.55 27.12 -9.54
N SER A 49 -12.22 27.25 -9.57
CA SER A 49 -11.43 27.02 -10.79
C SER A 49 -11.50 25.56 -11.28
N LEU A 50 -11.48 24.56 -10.39
CA LEU A 50 -11.65 23.16 -10.78
C LEU A 50 -13.02 22.90 -11.42
N VAL A 51 -14.09 23.53 -10.91
CA VAL A 51 -15.45 23.33 -11.41
C VAL A 51 -15.68 24.14 -12.70
N ASN A 52 -15.41 25.45 -12.67
CA ASN A 52 -15.84 26.37 -13.74
C ASN A 52 -14.80 26.50 -14.86
N TYR A 53 -13.51 26.62 -14.53
CA TYR A 53 -12.45 26.69 -15.51
C TYR A 53 -12.00 25.29 -15.94
N GLY A 54 -11.87 24.38 -15.00
CA GLY A 54 -11.43 22.99 -15.20
C GLY A 54 -12.52 22.05 -15.69
N GLU A 55 -13.82 22.45 -15.66
CA GLU A 55 -14.97 21.62 -16.05
C GLU A 55 -15.11 20.33 -15.21
N ASN A 56 -14.60 20.36 -13.97
CA ASN A 56 -14.50 19.18 -13.08
C ASN A 56 -13.74 17.99 -13.71
N ASP A 57 -12.73 18.29 -14.52
CA ASP A 57 -11.80 17.33 -15.11
C ASP A 57 -10.36 17.67 -14.66
N PRO A 58 -9.73 16.83 -13.80
CA PRO A 58 -10.20 15.52 -13.29
C PRO A 58 -11.37 15.63 -12.29
N PRO A 59 -12.25 14.61 -12.25
CA PRO A 59 -13.42 14.61 -11.39
C PRO A 59 -13.05 14.55 -9.90
N MET A 60 -13.81 15.31 -9.09
CA MET A 60 -13.66 15.36 -7.65
C MET A 60 -14.52 14.31 -6.94
N LEU A 61 -13.93 13.62 -5.97
CA LEU A 61 -14.57 12.66 -5.06
C LEU A 61 -14.75 13.33 -3.69
N LEU A 62 -16.00 13.51 -3.28
CA LEU A 62 -16.33 14.03 -1.94
C LEU A 62 -16.06 12.94 -0.90
N CYS A 63 -15.18 13.24 0.05
CA CYS A 63 -14.87 12.40 1.19
C CYS A 63 -15.39 13.04 2.48
N GLN A 64 -15.77 12.21 3.47
CA GLN A 64 -16.31 12.68 4.75
C GLN A 64 -15.23 13.10 5.74
N HIS A 65 -13.96 12.78 5.45
CA HIS A 65 -12.82 13.06 6.30
C HIS A 65 -11.54 13.15 5.46
N GLU A 66 -10.62 14.05 5.83
CA GLU A 66 -9.37 14.26 5.08
C GLU A 66 -8.48 13.00 5.07
N LYS A 67 -8.46 12.24 6.18
CA LYS A 67 -7.75 10.96 6.23
C LYS A 67 -8.24 10.01 5.13
N ILE A 68 -9.56 9.91 4.94
CA ILE A 68 -10.16 9.06 3.89
C ILE A 68 -9.73 9.54 2.49
N ALA A 69 -9.70 10.85 2.25
CA ALA A 69 -9.26 11.40 0.96
C ALA A 69 -7.80 11.01 0.64
N VAL A 70 -6.91 11.11 1.63
CA VAL A 70 -5.50 10.69 1.49
C VAL A 70 -5.39 9.18 1.30
N GLN A 71 -6.18 8.37 2.02
CA GLN A 71 -6.17 6.90 1.89
C GLN A 71 -6.64 6.45 0.51
N ILE A 72 -7.68 7.08 -0.06
CA ILE A 72 -8.13 6.79 -1.43
C ILE A 72 -7.02 7.08 -2.43
N ALA A 73 -6.36 8.24 -2.30
CA ALA A 73 -5.24 8.60 -3.17
C ALA A 73 -4.06 7.63 -3.00
N HIS A 74 -3.78 7.18 -1.78
CA HIS A 74 -2.78 6.16 -1.47
C HIS A 74 -3.11 4.81 -2.14
N GLY A 75 -4.31 4.28 -1.94
CA GLY A 75 -4.74 3.01 -2.53
C GLY A 75 -4.76 3.04 -4.07
N TYR A 76 -5.18 4.17 -4.64
CA TYR A 76 -5.14 4.41 -6.07
C TYR A 76 -3.70 4.35 -6.60
N ALA A 77 -2.78 5.09 -5.97
CA ALA A 77 -1.38 5.11 -6.38
C ALA A 77 -0.72 3.72 -6.26
N ARG A 78 -1.03 2.97 -5.20
CA ARG A 78 -0.55 1.61 -4.97
C ARG A 78 -0.98 0.64 -6.10
N ALA A 79 -2.24 0.71 -6.52
CA ALA A 79 -2.79 -0.20 -7.52
C ALA A 79 -2.47 0.22 -8.96
N LYS A 80 -2.44 1.52 -9.24
CA LYS A 80 -2.27 2.06 -10.59
C LYS A 80 -0.81 2.34 -10.95
N GLY A 81 0.06 2.53 -9.94
CA GLY A 81 1.43 3.03 -10.16
C GLY A 81 1.48 4.50 -10.62
N LYS A 82 0.37 5.23 -10.50
CA LYS A 82 0.23 6.65 -10.84
C LYS A 82 -0.21 7.44 -9.62
N PRO A 83 0.24 8.68 -9.43
CA PRO A 83 -0.19 9.49 -8.31
C PRO A 83 -1.64 9.95 -8.45
N MET A 84 -2.27 10.23 -7.32
CA MET A 84 -3.58 10.85 -7.24
C MET A 84 -3.51 12.05 -6.30
N ILE A 85 -4.38 13.06 -6.51
CA ILE A 85 -4.46 14.24 -5.66
C ILE A 85 -5.42 13.99 -4.49
N ALA A 86 -4.98 14.41 -3.30
CA ALA A 86 -5.83 14.59 -2.13
C ALA A 86 -5.83 16.07 -1.73
N ILE A 87 -7.01 16.71 -1.63
CA ILE A 87 -7.13 18.09 -1.15
C ILE A 87 -7.67 18.07 0.28
N VAL A 88 -6.94 18.71 1.18
CA VAL A 88 -7.28 18.83 2.60
C VAL A 88 -7.54 20.28 2.97
N HIS A 89 -8.47 20.53 3.90
CA HIS A 89 -8.72 21.85 4.42
C HIS A 89 -7.43 22.43 5.05
N ASN A 90 -7.40 23.72 5.37
CA ASN A 90 -6.25 24.36 6.01
C ASN A 90 -5.78 23.62 7.29
N LEU A 91 -5.21 24.27 8.27
CA LEU A 91 -4.63 23.62 9.44
C LEU A 91 -5.51 22.52 10.05
N VAL A 92 -6.82 22.76 10.20
CA VAL A 92 -7.72 21.79 10.85
C VAL A 92 -7.90 20.52 10.02
N GLY A 93 -8.03 20.63 8.69
CA GLY A 93 -8.09 19.46 7.81
C GLY A 93 -6.75 18.75 7.69
N LEU A 94 -5.65 19.53 7.65
CA LEU A 94 -4.32 18.93 7.69
C LEU A 94 -4.14 18.10 8.96
N LEU A 95 -4.58 18.58 10.13
CA LEU A 95 -4.49 17.84 11.39
C LEU A 95 -5.39 16.60 11.46
N HIS A 96 -6.38 16.47 10.61
CA HIS A 96 -7.16 15.25 10.40
C HIS A 96 -6.49 14.23 9.45
N ALA A 97 -5.56 14.68 8.62
CA ALA A 97 -4.93 13.86 7.58
C ALA A 97 -3.65 13.10 8.00
N PRO A 98 -2.90 13.43 9.08
CA PRO A 98 -1.54 12.92 9.29
C PRO A 98 -1.42 11.42 9.24
N MET A 99 -2.41 10.68 9.76
CA MET A 99 -2.35 9.22 9.76
C MET A 99 -2.38 8.64 8.34
N GLY A 100 -3.21 9.20 7.45
CA GLY A 100 -3.23 8.83 6.03
C GLY A 100 -1.91 9.18 5.34
N ILE A 101 -1.37 10.37 5.61
CA ILE A 101 -0.11 10.86 5.03
C ILE A 101 1.08 10.00 5.51
N TYR A 102 1.13 9.71 6.81
CA TYR A 102 2.18 8.88 7.40
C TYR A 102 2.22 7.47 6.79
N TYR A 103 1.05 6.85 6.60
CA TYR A 103 1.01 5.53 5.96
C TYR A 103 1.34 5.56 4.47
N ALA A 104 0.97 6.61 3.76
CA ALA A 104 1.44 6.80 2.38
C ALA A 104 2.97 6.94 2.32
N TYR A 105 3.60 7.60 3.31
CA TYR A 105 5.05 7.71 3.43
C TYR A 105 5.70 6.35 3.71
N LEU A 106 5.22 5.60 4.70
CA LEU A 106 5.74 4.27 5.03
C LEU A 106 5.61 3.28 3.87
N ASP A 107 4.52 3.39 3.11
CA ASP A 107 4.23 2.53 1.96
C ASP A 107 4.85 3.05 0.66
N ARG A 108 5.63 4.13 0.71
CA ARG A 108 6.27 4.73 -0.46
C ARG A 108 5.29 5.03 -1.60
N ALA A 109 4.07 5.43 -1.23
CA ALA A 109 3.02 5.73 -2.20
C ALA A 109 3.09 7.20 -2.65
N PRO A 110 3.16 7.49 -3.95
CA PRO A 110 3.16 8.85 -4.46
C PRO A 110 1.76 9.47 -4.36
N VAL A 111 1.55 10.30 -3.35
CA VAL A 111 0.32 11.05 -3.14
C VAL A 111 0.63 12.53 -3.21
N PHE A 112 -0.09 13.25 -4.09
CA PHE A 112 0.04 14.71 -4.21
C PHE A 112 -0.99 15.37 -3.30
N ILE A 113 -0.55 15.85 -2.14
CA ILE A 113 -1.45 16.45 -1.16
C ILE A 113 -1.44 17.96 -1.36
N ILE A 114 -2.63 18.53 -1.62
CA ILE A 114 -2.85 19.96 -1.71
C ILE A 114 -3.54 20.42 -0.43
N GLY A 115 -2.87 21.30 0.30
CA GLY A 115 -3.44 22.05 1.39
C GLY A 115 -3.70 23.50 1.00
N ALA A 116 -4.38 24.21 1.89
CA ALA A 116 -4.55 25.64 1.75
C ALA A 116 -4.30 26.34 3.10
N THR A 117 -4.03 27.60 3.06
CA THR A 117 -3.96 28.46 4.25
C THR A 117 -4.92 29.63 4.11
N GLY A 118 -5.34 30.22 5.21
CA GLY A 118 -5.98 31.54 5.17
C GLY A 118 -5.02 32.56 4.58
N PRO A 119 -5.49 33.76 4.18
CA PRO A 119 -4.64 34.78 3.61
C PRO A 119 -3.45 35.08 4.54
N MET A 120 -2.24 34.93 4.03
CA MET A 120 -1.03 35.26 4.79
C MET A 120 -0.89 36.76 5.00
N ALA A 121 -1.39 37.57 4.06
CA ALA A 121 -1.46 39.00 4.18
C ALA A 121 -2.50 39.43 5.23
N GLU A 122 -2.02 40.05 6.33
CA GLU A 122 -2.81 40.44 7.50
C GLU A 122 -4.10 41.21 7.14
N PRO A 123 -4.09 42.22 6.22
CA PRO A 123 -5.32 42.98 5.88
C PRO A 123 -6.41 42.17 5.23
N LYS A 124 -6.08 40.94 4.70
CA LYS A 124 -7.04 40.06 4.04
C LYS A 124 -7.58 38.98 4.97
N ARG A 125 -7.08 38.89 6.21
CA ARG A 125 -7.48 37.85 7.19
C ARG A 125 -8.89 38.10 7.70
N ARG A 126 -9.63 37.01 7.88
CA ARG A 126 -10.97 37.01 8.51
C ARG A 126 -10.81 36.99 10.02
N PRO A 127 -11.27 38.00 10.78
CA PRO A 127 -10.91 38.22 12.16
C PRO A 127 -11.27 37.09 13.13
N PHE A 128 -12.32 36.33 12.85
CA PHE A 128 -12.88 35.35 13.77
C PHE A 128 -12.52 33.90 13.44
N ILE A 129 -11.87 33.62 12.31
CA ILE A 129 -11.66 32.24 11.84
C ILE A 129 -10.21 31.93 11.45
N ASP A 130 -9.50 32.83 10.79
CA ASP A 130 -8.17 32.51 10.25
C ASP A 130 -7.12 32.25 11.35
N TRP A 131 -7.25 32.86 12.53
CA TRP A 131 -6.36 32.60 13.66
C TRP A 131 -6.51 31.18 14.24
N ILE A 132 -7.67 30.52 14.06
CA ILE A 132 -7.90 29.13 14.47
C ILE A 132 -7.42 28.16 13.39
N HIS A 133 -7.58 28.53 12.12
CA HIS A 133 -7.46 27.64 10.98
C HIS A 133 -6.14 27.80 10.20
N THR A 134 -5.24 28.70 10.62
CA THR A 134 -4.02 28.99 9.86
C THR A 134 -2.81 28.92 10.75
N ALA A 135 -1.77 28.22 10.30
CA ALA A 135 -0.43 28.27 10.88
C ALA A 135 0.52 29.01 9.94
N ASN A 136 1.54 29.67 10.49
CA ASN A 136 2.52 30.40 9.69
C ASN A 136 3.30 29.48 8.74
N CYS A 137 3.50 28.21 9.13
CA CYS A 137 4.13 27.19 8.31
C CYS A 137 3.42 25.85 8.52
N GLN A 138 2.35 25.60 7.75
CA GLN A 138 1.54 24.38 7.91
C GLN A 138 2.32 23.10 7.55
N GLY A 139 3.28 23.19 6.62
CA GLY A 139 4.11 22.05 6.23
C GLY A 139 4.87 21.40 7.38
N GLU A 140 5.19 22.16 8.45
CA GLU A 140 5.88 21.62 9.63
C GLU A 140 5.11 20.51 10.34
N ALA A 141 3.77 20.51 10.26
CA ALA A 141 2.93 19.48 10.87
C ALA A 141 3.14 18.09 10.24
N VAL A 142 3.62 18.02 8.99
CA VAL A 142 3.78 16.78 8.23
C VAL A 142 5.18 16.59 7.64
N ARG A 143 6.09 17.55 7.82
CA ARG A 143 7.44 17.57 7.22
C ARG A 143 8.24 16.30 7.46
N ASN A 144 8.04 15.65 8.60
CA ASN A 144 8.77 14.43 8.95
C ASN A 144 8.31 13.17 8.18
N PHE A 145 7.16 13.23 7.50
CA PHE A 145 6.59 12.10 6.78
C PHE A 145 5.97 12.49 5.44
N VAL A 146 6.55 13.50 4.79
CA VAL A 146 6.42 13.80 3.37
C VAL A 146 7.82 13.96 2.77
N LYS A 147 7.97 13.70 1.49
CA LYS A 147 9.26 13.89 0.80
C LYS A 147 9.60 15.37 0.65
N TRP A 148 8.60 16.21 0.51
CA TRP A 148 8.75 17.64 0.36
C TRP A 148 7.45 18.36 0.71
N ASP A 149 7.59 19.50 1.37
CA ASP A 149 6.51 20.46 1.61
C ASP A 149 6.91 21.84 1.08
N TYR A 150 5.96 22.56 0.47
CA TYR A 150 6.23 23.88 -0.06
C TYR A 150 4.98 24.74 -0.18
N GLN A 151 5.15 26.03 -0.05
CA GLN A 151 4.10 27.06 -0.25
C GLN A 151 4.62 28.13 -1.22
N PRO A 152 4.16 28.14 -2.49
CA PRO A 152 4.46 29.22 -3.41
C PRO A 152 3.92 30.55 -2.90
N THR A 153 4.72 31.62 -2.99
CA THR A 153 4.34 32.95 -2.52
C THR A 153 3.76 33.84 -3.63
N THR A 154 3.97 33.45 -4.89
CA THR A 154 3.44 34.15 -6.08
C THR A 154 2.87 33.15 -7.07
N VAL A 155 1.98 33.61 -7.94
CA VAL A 155 1.42 32.76 -9.00
C VAL A 155 2.48 32.29 -9.98
N ASP A 156 3.51 33.09 -10.28
CA ASP A 156 4.62 32.72 -11.16
C ASP A 156 5.47 31.57 -10.60
N GLY A 157 5.49 31.44 -9.28
CA GLY A 157 6.18 30.33 -8.60
C GLY A 157 5.41 29.01 -8.64
N VAL A 158 4.11 29.04 -8.94
CA VAL A 158 3.26 27.83 -8.91
C VAL A 158 3.72 26.76 -9.91
N PRO A 159 3.95 27.06 -11.21
CA PRO A 159 4.33 26.04 -12.18
C PRO A 159 5.64 25.33 -11.82
N GLY A 160 6.67 26.08 -11.45
CA GLY A 160 7.97 25.52 -11.07
C GLY A 160 7.92 24.70 -9.79
N ALA A 161 7.17 25.18 -8.78
CA ALA A 161 6.96 24.45 -7.53
C ALA A 161 6.19 23.13 -7.74
N PHE A 162 5.14 23.17 -8.55
CA PHE A 162 4.34 21.99 -8.88
C PHE A 162 5.17 20.93 -9.63
N ALA A 163 5.95 21.36 -10.64
CA ALA A 163 6.86 20.50 -11.38
C ALA A 163 7.87 19.81 -10.46
N ARG A 164 8.49 20.56 -9.56
CA ARG A 164 9.42 20.01 -8.56
C ARG A 164 8.74 19.04 -7.61
N ALA A 165 7.54 19.38 -7.10
CA ALA A 165 6.77 18.51 -6.23
C ALA A 165 6.50 17.16 -6.88
N TYR A 166 6.05 17.17 -8.14
CA TYR A 166 5.81 15.95 -8.90
C TYR A 166 7.08 15.13 -9.10
N SER A 167 8.18 15.75 -9.53
CA SER A 167 9.46 15.09 -9.72
C SER A 167 9.97 14.44 -8.41
N VAL A 168 9.93 15.16 -7.30
CA VAL A 168 10.33 14.65 -5.97
C VAL A 168 9.43 13.49 -5.53
N MET A 169 8.11 13.63 -5.68
CA MET A 169 7.13 12.60 -5.33
C MET A 169 7.37 11.28 -6.06
N MET A 170 7.67 11.36 -7.36
CA MET A 170 7.82 10.20 -8.24
C MET A 170 9.23 9.63 -8.30
N SER A 171 10.25 10.39 -7.85
CA SER A 171 11.63 9.88 -7.77
C SER A 171 11.73 8.71 -6.82
N ALA A 172 12.64 7.78 -7.10
CA ALA A 172 13.01 6.73 -6.16
C ALA A 172 13.68 7.33 -4.90
N ARG A 173 13.29 6.98 -3.77
CA ARG A 173 12.17 6.25 -3.18
C ARG A 173 10.89 7.11 -3.32
N GLN A 174 9.81 6.57 -3.91
CA GLN A 174 8.55 7.34 -4.05
C GLN A 174 7.93 7.65 -2.68
N GLY A 175 7.08 8.67 -2.61
CA GLY A 175 6.38 9.02 -1.38
C GLY A 175 5.53 10.28 -1.52
N PRO A 176 4.72 10.63 -0.51
CA PRO A 176 3.82 11.77 -0.56
C PRO A 176 4.57 13.10 -0.51
N ILE A 177 3.95 14.14 -1.08
CA ILE A 177 4.35 15.55 -0.95
C ILE A 177 3.18 16.38 -0.45
N TYR A 178 3.47 17.56 0.12
CA TYR A 178 2.46 18.49 0.60
C TYR A 178 2.69 19.90 0.05
N MET A 179 1.74 20.37 -0.77
CA MET A 179 1.75 21.73 -1.35
C MET A 179 0.67 22.57 -0.70
N VAL A 180 1.03 23.79 -0.28
CA VAL A 180 0.09 24.73 0.37
C VAL A 180 -0.14 25.92 -0.52
N TYR A 181 -1.41 26.28 -0.74
CA TYR A 181 -1.76 27.48 -1.49
C TYR A 181 -2.50 28.49 -0.61
N ASP A 182 -1.97 29.71 -0.58
CA ASP A 182 -2.58 30.86 0.09
C ASP A 182 -3.95 31.19 -0.51
N ALA A 183 -4.98 31.36 0.33
CA ALA A 183 -6.32 31.70 -0.14
C ALA A 183 -6.35 33.06 -0.89
N GLY A 184 -5.51 34.02 -0.46
CA GLY A 184 -5.40 35.30 -1.16
C GLY A 184 -4.79 35.17 -2.55
N LEU A 185 -3.86 34.22 -2.77
CA LEU A 185 -3.35 33.85 -4.09
C LEU A 185 -4.45 33.20 -4.92
N GLN A 186 -5.12 32.20 -4.38
CA GLN A 186 -6.17 31.48 -5.11
C GLN A 186 -7.30 32.38 -5.60
N GLU A 187 -7.68 33.39 -4.82
CA GLU A 187 -8.83 34.29 -5.06
C GLU A 187 -8.46 35.54 -5.85
N ALA A 188 -7.17 35.79 -6.10
CA ALA A 188 -6.74 36.96 -6.85
C ALA A 188 -6.98 36.79 -8.36
N GLN A 189 -7.33 37.93 -9.02
CA GLN A 189 -7.39 37.97 -10.48
C GLN A 189 -5.99 37.78 -11.07
N LEU A 190 -5.93 37.11 -12.20
CA LEU A 190 -4.69 36.96 -12.98
C LEU A 190 -4.59 38.16 -13.93
N ASP A 191 -3.60 39.00 -13.72
CA ASP A 191 -3.37 40.24 -14.45
C ASP A 191 -2.25 40.18 -15.50
N HIS A 192 -1.58 39.03 -15.58
CA HIS A 192 -0.49 38.77 -16.52
C HIS A 192 -0.43 37.29 -16.94
N ASP A 193 0.29 37.02 -18.02
CA ASP A 193 0.55 35.65 -18.47
C ASP A 193 1.60 34.97 -17.58
N VAL A 194 1.27 33.79 -17.06
CA VAL A 194 2.20 32.96 -16.29
C VAL A 194 2.88 31.96 -17.22
N GLU A 195 4.20 31.93 -17.19
CA GLU A 195 4.99 30.98 -17.97
C GLU A 195 4.78 29.55 -17.46
N MET A 196 4.37 28.67 -18.35
CA MET A 196 4.15 27.26 -18.04
C MET A 196 5.33 26.42 -18.53
N PRO A 197 5.75 25.39 -17.78
CA PRO A 197 6.79 24.47 -18.25
C PRO A 197 6.41 23.91 -19.63
N PRO A 198 7.35 23.79 -20.58
CA PRO A 198 7.07 23.21 -21.88
C PRO A 198 6.47 21.80 -21.74
N PRO A 199 5.58 21.36 -22.63
CA PRO A 199 5.05 20.00 -22.60
C PRO A 199 6.17 18.96 -22.70
N GLY A 200 6.12 17.92 -21.86
CA GLY A 200 7.12 16.85 -21.84
C GLY A 200 8.43 17.16 -21.13
N THR A 201 8.55 18.32 -20.47
CA THR A 201 9.74 18.67 -19.65
C THR A 201 9.63 18.21 -18.20
N ILE A 202 8.63 17.42 -17.89
CA ILE A 202 8.46 16.84 -16.55
C ILE A 202 9.33 15.59 -16.49
N ASP A 203 10.56 15.79 -16.02
CA ASP A 203 11.47 14.69 -15.84
C ASP A 203 11.41 14.16 -14.40
N VAL A 204 10.89 12.96 -14.27
CA VAL A 204 11.19 12.10 -13.13
C VAL A 204 12.58 11.51 -13.38
N PRO A 205 13.55 11.75 -12.51
CA PRO A 205 14.89 11.19 -12.69
C PRO A 205 14.85 9.67 -12.84
N VAL A 206 15.63 9.14 -13.76
CA VAL A 206 15.79 7.69 -13.93
C VAL A 206 16.40 7.12 -12.66
N ALA A 207 15.82 6.03 -12.15
CA ALA A 207 16.32 5.37 -10.96
C ALA A 207 17.73 4.81 -11.18
N PRO A 208 18.63 4.90 -10.18
CA PRO A 208 20.00 4.44 -10.31
C PRO A 208 20.08 2.93 -10.48
N SER A 209 20.96 2.47 -11.35
CA SER A 209 21.41 1.07 -11.44
C SER A 209 22.63 0.84 -10.55
N ALA A 210 22.88 -0.41 -10.16
CA ALA A 210 24.04 -0.75 -9.36
C ALA A 210 25.37 -0.50 -10.11
N ASP A 211 26.43 -0.16 -9.36
CA ASP A 211 27.78 -0.12 -9.88
C ASP A 211 28.18 -1.46 -10.48
N PRO A 212 28.72 -1.49 -11.73
CA PRO A 212 29.01 -2.75 -12.42
C PRO A 212 30.04 -3.64 -11.69
N VAL A 213 31.01 -3.06 -10.97
CA VAL A 213 32.03 -3.82 -10.23
C VAL A 213 31.42 -4.44 -8.99
N ALA A 214 30.61 -3.69 -8.24
CA ALA A 214 29.87 -4.19 -7.09
C ALA A 214 28.90 -5.28 -7.50
N LEU A 215 28.20 -5.11 -8.63
CA LEU A 215 27.24 -6.08 -9.15
C LEU A 215 27.94 -7.39 -9.60
N ALA A 216 29.11 -7.27 -10.25
CA ALA A 216 29.91 -8.45 -10.62
C ALA A 216 30.37 -9.24 -9.38
N LYS A 217 30.80 -8.54 -8.33
CA LYS A 217 31.18 -9.16 -7.03
C LYS A 217 29.97 -9.85 -6.38
N ALA A 218 28.78 -9.25 -6.43
CA ALA A 218 27.56 -9.88 -5.94
C ALA A 218 27.22 -11.16 -6.72
N ALA A 219 27.35 -11.13 -8.06
CA ALA A 219 27.15 -12.29 -8.90
C ALA A 219 28.15 -13.43 -8.57
N ASP A 220 29.43 -13.11 -8.32
CA ASP A 220 30.44 -14.09 -7.93
C ASP A 220 30.10 -14.72 -6.56
N THR A 221 29.68 -13.92 -5.59
CA THR A 221 29.26 -14.38 -4.26
C THR A 221 28.06 -15.31 -4.34
N LEU A 222 27.02 -14.93 -5.10
CA LEU A 222 25.81 -15.72 -5.29
C LEU A 222 26.06 -17.02 -6.05
N ALA A 223 26.93 -17.00 -7.06
CA ALA A 223 27.29 -18.20 -7.82
C ALA A 223 28.08 -19.20 -6.99
N ALA A 224 28.89 -18.74 -6.02
CA ALA A 224 29.65 -19.58 -5.11
C ALA A 224 28.81 -20.14 -3.93
N ALA A 225 27.62 -19.59 -3.70
CA ALA A 225 26.78 -19.93 -2.56
C ALA A 225 26.25 -21.39 -2.60
N THR A 226 26.21 -22.01 -1.42
CA THR A 226 25.58 -23.33 -1.25
C THR A 226 24.06 -23.22 -1.21
N ARG A 227 23.52 -22.26 -0.46
CA ARG A 227 22.09 -21.97 -0.36
C ARG A 227 21.85 -20.45 -0.31
N VAL A 228 20.96 -19.97 -1.15
CA VAL A 228 20.59 -18.55 -1.24
C VAL A 228 19.14 -18.37 -0.79
N ALA A 229 18.90 -17.35 0.04
CA ALA A 229 17.56 -16.83 0.27
C ALA A 229 17.44 -15.42 -0.36
N ILE A 230 16.34 -15.18 -1.04
CA ILE A 230 15.95 -13.84 -1.53
C ILE A 230 14.83 -13.32 -0.64
N ILE A 231 14.98 -12.10 -0.15
CA ILE A 231 13.95 -11.39 0.61
C ILE A 231 13.56 -10.16 -0.20
N ALA A 232 12.31 -10.07 -0.66
CA ALA A 232 11.81 -8.99 -1.50
C ALA A 232 10.69 -8.21 -0.81
N ASP A 233 10.73 -6.86 -0.88
CA ASP A 233 9.71 -6.02 -0.26
C ASP A 233 9.10 -5.01 -1.26
N PHE A 234 9.76 -3.91 -1.60
CA PHE A 234 9.27 -2.93 -2.57
C PHE A 234 9.82 -3.16 -3.99
N ALA A 235 10.23 -4.37 -4.31
CA ALA A 235 11.01 -4.68 -5.50
C ALA A 235 10.18 -4.94 -6.76
N ALA A 236 8.98 -5.52 -6.65
CA ALA A 236 8.15 -5.87 -7.80
C ALA A 236 7.30 -4.70 -8.30
N ARG A 237 7.94 -3.59 -8.67
CA ARG A 237 7.23 -2.44 -9.23
C ARG A 237 7.01 -2.59 -10.74
N PRO A 238 5.89 -1.99 -11.30
CA PRO A 238 5.64 -2.00 -12.72
C PRO A 238 6.81 -1.41 -13.54
N PRO A 239 6.96 -1.80 -14.81
CA PRO A 239 6.14 -2.81 -15.49
C PRO A 239 6.65 -4.26 -15.36
N HIS A 240 7.89 -4.51 -14.91
CA HIS A 240 8.54 -5.83 -15.05
C HIS A 240 9.17 -6.40 -13.78
N GLY A 241 9.13 -5.67 -12.66
CA GLY A 241 9.81 -6.08 -11.43
C GLY A 241 9.48 -7.50 -10.95
N TRP A 242 8.22 -7.90 -11.06
CA TRP A 242 7.77 -9.26 -10.77
C TRP A 242 8.54 -10.34 -11.56
N ASN A 243 8.55 -10.24 -12.89
CA ASN A 243 9.21 -11.22 -13.75
C ASN A 243 10.72 -11.29 -13.50
N HIS A 244 11.35 -10.14 -13.24
CA HIS A 244 12.79 -10.08 -12.94
C HIS A 244 13.15 -10.80 -11.64
N ILE A 245 12.29 -10.74 -10.60
CA ILE A 245 12.53 -11.45 -9.34
C ILE A 245 12.33 -12.95 -9.53
N VAL A 246 11.30 -13.37 -10.27
CA VAL A 246 11.07 -14.79 -10.59
C VAL A 246 12.27 -15.36 -11.33
N GLU A 247 12.71 -14.72 -12.41
CA GLU A 247 13.86 -15.16 -13.21
C GLU A 247 15.16 -15.21 -12.38
N LEU A 248 15.38 -14.26 -11.50
CA LEU A 248 16.52 -14.23 -10.59
C LEU A 248 16.48 -15.40 -9.62
N ALA A 249 15.35 -15.67 -8.99
CA ALA A 249 15.17 -16.75 -8.04
C ALA A 249 15.36 -18.13 -8.70
N GLU A 250 14.77 -18.34 -9.87
CA GLU A 250 14.93 -19.57 -10.67
C GLU A 250 16.38 -19.80 -11.07
N SER A 251 17.08 -18.72 -11.52
CA SER A 251 18.49 -18.81 -11.93
C SER A 251 19.41 -19.26 -10.80
N LEU A 252 19.05 -18.97 -9.55
CA LEU A 252 19.79 -19.34 -8.35
C LEU A 252 19.27 -20.62 -7.68
N GLY A 253 18.06 -21.08 -7.96
CA GLY A 253 17.34 -22.04 -7.12
C GLY A 253 17.26 -21.55 -5.69
N ALA A 254 16.91 -20.27 -5.50
CA ALA A 254 16.88 -19.61 -4.21
C ALA A 254 15.50 -19.75 -3.55
N SER A 255 15.46 -19.95 -2.22
CA SER A 255 14.22 -19.77 -1.46
C SER A 255 13.83 -18.29 -1.46
N VAL A 256 12.54 -18.00 -1.57
CA VAL A 256 12.03 -16.63 -1.60
C VAL A 256 11.12 -16.36 -0.42
N TRP A 257 11.37 -15.23 0.25
CA TRP A 257 10.48 -14.64 1.24
C TRP A 257 9.91 -13.32 0.70
N ASP A 258 8.61 -13.29 0.46
CA ASP A 258 7.89 -12.06 0.10
C ASP A 258 7.41 -11.35 1.38
N VAL A 259 7.94 -10.16 1.66
CA VAL A 259 7.56 -9.36 2.83
C VAL A 259 6.12 -8.84 2.70
N GLY A 260 5.67 -8.55 1.48
CA GLY A 260 4.28 -8.25 1.16
C GLY A 260 3.91 -6.77 1.15
N SER A 261 4.86 -5.82 1.24
CA SER A 261 4.54 -4.40 0.96
C SER A 261 4.09 -4.19 -0.48
N ARG A 262 4.59 -5.05 -1.37
CA ARG A 262 4.07 -5.32 -2.71
C ARG A 262 4.03 -6.83 -2.89
N LEU A 263 3.23 -7.33 -3.84
CA LEU A 263 3.30 -8.72 -4.23
C LEU A 263 4.55 -8.91 -5.11
N ASN A 264 5.60 -9.50 -4.55
CA ASN A 264 6.90 -9.61 -5.19
C ASN A 264 7.12 -10.94 -5.91
N PHE A 265 6.42 -11.99 -5.47
CA PHE A 265 6.68 -13.33 -5.97
C PHE A 265 5.41 -14.20 -5.99
N PRO A 266 5.24 -15.11 -6.97
CA PRO A 266 4.04 -15.97 -7.02
C PRO A 266 3.84 -16.79 -5.75
N GLY A 267 2.61 -16.79 -5.22
CA GLY A 267 2.29 -17.52 -4.00
C GLY A 267 2.34 -19.04 -4.16
N ASP A 268 2.09 -19.53 -5.36
CA ASP A 268 2.09 -20.94 -5.74
C ASP A 268 3.41 -21.41 -6.37
N HIS A 269 4.41 -20.53 -6.51
CA HIS A 269 5.70 -20.89 -7.09
C HIS A 269 6.50 -21.83 -6.16
N PRO A 270 7.12 -22.88 -6.70
CA PRO A 270 7.87 -23.87 -5.88
C PRO A 270 8.97 -23.29 -4.99
N LEU A 271 9.56 -22.16 -5.37
CA LEU A 271 10.61 -21.48 -4.58
C LEU A 271 10.06 -20.55 -3.50
N ASN A 272 8.73 -20.34 -3.42
CA ASN A 272 8.12 -19.49 -2.41
C ASN A 272 8.05 -20.20 -1.05
N LEU A 273 8.81 -19.73 -0.08
CA LEU A 273 8.76 -20.20 1.30
C LEU A 273 8.33 -19.10 2.28
N THR A 274 7.61 -18.11 1.79
CA THR A 274 6.91 -17.14 2.65
C THR A 274 6.02 -17.91 3.62
N MET A 275 6.04 -17.55 4.91
CA MET A 275 5.38 -18.23 6.04
C MET A 275 6.06 -19.53 6.54
N ASP A 276 7.21 -19.92 5.98
CA ASP A 276 8.05 -20.99 6.52
C ASP A 276 9.49 -20.51 6.74
N PRO A 277 9.75 -19.77 7.83
CA PRO A 277 11.08 -19.20 8.09
C PRO A 277 12.15 -20.26 8.26
N ASP A 278 11.81 -21.40 8.87
CA ASP A 278 12.75 -22.49 9.06
C ASP A 278 13.15 -23.14 7.73
N GLY A 279 12.23 -23.25 6.78
CA GLY A 279 12.51 -23.73 5.43
C GLY A 279 13.27 -22.72 4.58
N CYS A 280 12.86 -21.45 4.67
CA CYS A 280 13.44 -20.38 3.88
C CYS A 280 14.91 -20.11 4.23
N TYR A 281 15.26 -20.13 5.52
CA TYR A 281 16.58 -19.72 6.01
C TYR A 281 17.49 -20.84 6.47
N ARG A 282 17.03 -22.12 6.41
CA ARG A 282 17.85 -23.26 6.81
C ARG A 282 19.11 -23.37 5.96
N ASP A 283 20.27 -23.39 6.63
CA ASP A 283 21.59 -23.57 6.01
C ASP A 283 21.92 -22.54 4.90
N VAL A 284 21.26 -21.37 4.95
CA VAL A 284 21.50 -20.29 4.01
C VAL A 284 22.82 -19.62 4.34
N ASP A 285 23.73 -19.60 3.37
CA ASP A 285 25.04 -18.95 3.47
C ASP A 285 25.10 -17.60 2.79
N VAL A 286 24.13 -17.27 1.90
CA VAL A 286 23.97 -15.95 1.29
C VAL A 286 22.51 -15.50 1.32
N VAL A 287 22.27 -14.30 1.83
CA VAL A 287 20.97 -13.62 1.79
C VAL A 287 21.05 -12.44 0.83
N LEU A 288 20.17 -12.42 -0.14
CA LEU A 288 19.98 -11.29 -1.06
C LEU A 288 18.70 -10.54 -0.68
N THR A 289 18.83 -9.27 -0.34
CA THR A 289 17.69 -8.40 -0.03
C THR A 289 17.41 -7.44 -1.19
N LEU A 290 16.12 -7.29 -1.51
CA LEU A 290 15.64 -6.45 -2.61
C LEU A 290 14.67 -5.41 -2.06
N ASP A 291 15.18 -4.19 -1.88
CA ASP A 291 14.47 -2.98 -1.43
C ASP A 291 13.62 -3.17 -0.16
N ILE A 292 14.25 -3.69 0.89
CA ILE A 292 13.62 -4.00 2.17
C ILE A 292 13.59 -2.76 3.07
N ALA A 293 12.44 -2.54 3.75
CA ALA A 293 12.32 -1.52 4.78
C ALA A 293 12.69 -2.02 6.18
N ASP A 294 12.39 -3.28 6.49
CA ASP A 294 12.64 -3.89 7.80
C ASP A 294 13.31 -5.26 7.65
N PHE A 295 14.55 -5.37 8.09
CA PHE A 295 15.35 -6.60 8.01
C PHE A 295 15.01 -7.62 9.11
N GLU A 296 14.52 -7.15 10.26
CA GLU A 296 14.23 -8.05 11.39
C GLU A 296 12.95 -8.83 11.20
N LYS A 297 11.88 -8.18 10.75
CA LYS A 297 10.56 -8.82 10.61
C LYS A 297 10.58 -10.13 9.80
N PRO A 298 11.19 -10.19 8.61
CA PRO A 298 11.23 -11.41 7.81
C PRO A 298 12.20 -12.47 8.33
N THR A 299 13.22 -12.10 9.13
CA THR A 299 14.37 -12.97 9.44
C THR A 299 14.49 -13.34 10.91
N HIS A 300 13.68 -12.77 11.78
CA HIS A 300 13.74 -13.01 13.22
C HIS A 300 12.40 -13.47 13.77
N VAL A 301 12.45 -14.25 14.82
CA VAL A 301 11.29 -14.58 15.66
C VAL A 301 11.43 -13.84 16.97
N ARG A 302 10.35 -13.19 17.38
CA ARG A 302 10.28 -12.48 18.66
C ARG A 302 9.38 -13.22 19.63
N ASP A 303 9.91 -13.53 20.79
CA ASP A 303 9.09 -13.92 21.93
C ASP A 303 8.32 -12.71 22.45
N ILE A 304 7.00 -12.78 22.49
CA ILE A 304 6.13 -11.65 22.84
C ILE A 304 6.27 -11.30 24.32
N ALA A 305 6.45 -12.29 25.19
CA ALA A 305 6.51 -12.10 26.63
C ALA A 305 7.84 -11.49 27.10
N THR A 306 8.95 -12.04 26.60
CA THR A 306 10.31 -11.62 26.98
C THR A 306 10.88 -10.53 26.08
N ARG A 307 10.27 -10.28 24.90
CA ARG A 307 10.80 -9.45 23.83
C ARG A 307 12.15 -9.90 23.28
N THR A 308 12.54 -11.16 23.56
CA THR A 308 13.76 -11.74 23.00
C THR A 308 13.61 -11.93 21.50
N VAL A 309 14.61 -11.50 20.76
CA VAL A 309 14.64 -11.58 19.29
C VAL A 309 15.71 -12.58 18.87
N ILE A 310 15.33 -13.58 18.08
CA ILE A 310 16.20 -14.68 17.65
C ILE A 310 16.24 -14.69 16.13
N SER A 311 17.45 -14.55 15.56
CA SER A 311 17.65 -14.66 14.11
C SER A 311 17.41 -16.10 13.63
N LYS A 312 16.74 -16.24 12.50
CA LYS A 312 16.59 -17.49 11.76
C LYS A 312 17.70 -17.68 10.71
N VAL A 313 18.40 -16.60 10.38
CA VAL A 313 19.56 -16.63 9.49
C VAL A 313 20.82 -16.91 10.30
N GLN A 314 21.71 -17.74 9.78
CA GLN A 314 22.98 -18.08 10.43
C GLN A 314 23.86 -16.84 10.58
N ALA A 315 24.60 -16.75 11.69
CA ALA A 315 25.43 -15.59 12.01
C ALA A 315 26.57 -15.35 11.00
N ASN A 316 27.02 -16.40 10.31
CA ASN A 316 28.09 -16.35 9.31
C ASN A 316 27.57 -16.16 7.88
N ALA A 317 26.26 -16.00 7.67
CA ALA A 317 25.71 -15.74 6.34
C ALA A 317 26.20 -14.39 5.79
N THR A 318 26.52 -14.38 4.50
CA THR A 318 26.86 -13.16 3.77
C THR A 318 25.58 -12.46 3.31
N TRP A 319 25.48 -11.17 3.57
CA TRP A 319 24.33 -10.37 3.15
C TRP A 319 24.70 -9.47 1.97
N ILE A 320 23.84 -9.46 0.98
CA ILE A 320 23.90 -8.57 -0.19
C ILE A 320 22.59 -7.77 -0.20
N ASP A 321 22.70 -6.45 -0.14
CA ASP A 321 21.57 -5.53 -0.13
C ASP A 321 21.52 -4.70 -1.41
N ILE A 322 20.40 -4.73 -2.11
CA ILE A 322 20.11 -3.92 -3.29
C ILE A 322 18.80 -3.19 -3.07
N GLY A 323 18.84 -1.88 -2.91
CA GLY A 323 17.66 -1.09 -2.65
C GLY A 323 17.95 0.33 -2.22
N PHE A 324 16.96 0.95 -1.63
CA PHE A 324 17.01 2.34 -1.18
C PHE A 324 16.98 2.45 0.36
N THR A 325 17.52 1.46 1.05
CA THR A 325 17.42 1.31 2.52
C THR A 325 17.91 2.55 3.27
N ASP A 326 19.02 3.16 2.84
CA ASP A 326 19.59 4.32 3.51
C ASP A 326 19.16 5.68 2.92
N ILE A 327 18.28 5.69 1.91
CA ILE A 327 17.75 6.92 1.35
C ILE A 327 16.51 7.34 2.13
N GLU A 328 16.46 8.61 2.53
CA GLU A 328 15.33 9.21 3.24
C GLU A 328 14.97 8.49 4.55
N ILE A 329 16.00 8.07 5.30
CA ILE A 329 15.80 7.55 6.66
C ILE A 329 15.16 8.64 7.51
N SER A 330 14.05 8.32 8.14
CA SER A 330 13.36 9.23 9.04
C SER A 330 14.18 9.50 10.30
N LYS A 331 14.28 10.77 10.67
CA LYS A 331 14.82 11.17 11.97
C LYS A 331 13.76 11.22 13.06
N TRP A 332 12.51 11.14 12.67
CA TRP A 332 11.34 11.27 13.55
C TRP A 332 10.80 9.91 14.00
N SER A 333 10.76 8.93 13.10
CA SER A 333 10.30 7.57 13.40
C SER A 333 11.43 6.55 13.24
N MET A 334 11.26 5.38 13.82
CA MET A 334 12.17 4.25 13.61
C MET A 334 11.81 3.52 12.34
N ASP A 335 12.65 3.65 11.29
CA ASP A 335 12.47 2.90 10.05
C ASP A 335 12.80 1.41 10.25
N TYR A 336 13.72 1.09 11.22
CA TYR A 336 14.02 -0.27 11.68
C TYR A 336 14.63 -0.23 13.10
N ALA A 337 14.46 -1.34 13.82
CA ALA A 337 14.81 -1.40 15.24
C ALA A 337 16.32 -1.43 15.50
N ARG A 338 17.13 -1.96 14.57
CA ARG A 338 18.58 -2.11 14.72
C ARG A 338 19.32 -1.72 13.44
N PRO A 339 20.57 -1.22 13.56
CA PRO A 339 21.43 -1.04 12.40
C PRO A 339 21.59 -2.36 11.64
N PHE A 340 21.47 -2.30 10.33
CA PHE A 340 21.64 -3.44 9.46
C PHE A 340 23.06 -3.46 8.86
N TYR A 341 23.69 -4.62 8.91
CA TYR A 341 25.04 -4.81 8.38
C TYR A 341 25.04 -5.84 7.26
N ALA A 342 25.28 -5.37 6.03
CA ALA A 342 25.50 -6.25 4.89
C ALA A 342 26.93 -6.07 4.36
N GLN A 343 27.54 -7.18 3.93
CA GLN A 343 28.90 -7.18 3.40
C GLN A 343 28.99 -6.52 2.03
N GLN A 344 27.86 -6.49 1.31
CA GLN A 344 27.77 -5.81 0.02
C GLN A 344 26.47 -5.00 0.00
N ARG A 345 26.58 -3.71 -0.24
CA ARG A 345 25.40 -2.81 -0.28
C ARG A 345 25.43 -1.97 -1.55
N MET A 346 24.32 -1.93 -2.25
CA MET A 346 24.17 -1.17 -3.50
C MET A 346 22.91 -0.32 -3.43
N THR A 347 23.07 0.99 -3.43
CA THR A 347 21.94 1.93 -3.57
C THR A 347 21.50 1.95 -5.02
N ALA A 348 20.55 1.08 -5.36
CA ALA A 348 20.10 0.87 -6.73
C ALA A 348 18.66 0.37 -6.77
N ASP A 349 17.98 0.62 -7.88
CA ASP A 349 16.64 0.11 -8.12
C ASP A 349 16.68 -1.39 -8.46
N PRO A 350 16.02 -2.26 -7.68
CA PRO A 350 15.93 -3.68 -8.02
C PRO A 350 15.31 -3.96 -9.39
N VAL A 351 14.36 -3.13 -9.85
CA VAL A 351 13.69 -3.32 -11.16
C VAL A 351 14.70 -3.25 -12.30
N THR A 352 15.66 -2.34 -12.22
CA THR A 352 16.71 -2.16 -13.23
C THR A 352 17.92 -3.05 -12.99
N THR A 353 18.20 -3.39 -11.72
CA THR A 353 19.41 -4.11 -11.31
C THR A 353 19.25 -5.63 -11.39
N ALA A 354 18.09 -6.18 -11.02
CA ALA A 354 17.86 -7.62 -11.03
C ALA A 354 18.10 -8.30 -12.39
N PRO A 355 17.65 -7.77 -13.55
CA PRO A 355 17.94 -8.39 -14.84
C PRO A 355 19.43 -8.35 -15.19
N GLN A 356 20.16 -7.30 -14.76
CA GLN A 356 21.61 -7.24 -14.98
C GLN A 356 22.34 -8.28 -14.13
N LEU A 357 21.94 -8.44 -12.88
CA LEU A 357 22.45 -9.48 -11.98
C LEU A 357 22.17 -10.88 -12.52
N THR A 358 20.94 -11.13 -12.97
CA THR A 358 20.53 -12.40 -13.58
C THR A 358 21.39 -12.75 -14.80
N LYS A 359 21.67 -11.77 -15.67
CA LYS A 359 22.57 -11.96 -16.82
C LYS A 359 23.96 -12.40 -16.37
N LEU A 360 24.57 -11.70 -15.42
CA LEU A 360 25.89 -12.03 -14.89
C LEU A 360 25.90 -13.43 -14.25
N LEU A 361 24.86 -13.77 -13.49
CA LEU A 361 24.72 -15.11 -12.88
C LEU A 361 24.66 -16.21 -13.93
N LYS A 362 23.87 -16.07 -14.98
CA LYS A 362 23.80 -17.03 -16.08
C LYS A 362 25.17 -17.28 -16.74
N GLU A 363 25.98 -16.22 -16.89
CA GLU A 363 27.35 -16.33 -17.40
C GLU A 363 28.28 -17.12 -16.43
N ARG A 364 28.17 -16.94 -15.10
CA ARG A 364 28.93 -17.67 -14.07
C ARG A 364 28.51 -19.14 -14.04
N ILE A 365 27.20 -19.37 -14.04
CA ILE A 365 26.64 -20.74 -14.02
C ILE A 365 27.11 -21.54 -15.23
N ALA A 366 27.11 -20.94 -16.41
CA ALA A 366 27.59 -21.58 -17.64
C ALA A 366 29.08 -21.95 -17.60
N LYS A 367 29.89 -21.17 -16.86
CA LYS A 367 31.34 -21.37 -16.72
C LYS A 367 31.74 -22.27 -15.55
N THR A 368 30.82 -22.62 -14.65
CA THR A 368 31.12 -23.39 -13.43
C THR A 368 30.58 -24.82 -13.57
N PRO A 369 31.44 -25.81 -13.76
CA PRO A 369 31.00 -27.22 -13.89
C PRO A 369 30.20 -27.69 -12.68
N GLY A 370 29.10 -28.42 -12.89
CA GLY A 370 28.26 -29.01 -11.85
C GLY A 370 27.39 -28.00 -11.09
N LEU A 371 27.47 -26.69 -11.36
CA LEU A 371 26.65 -25.69 -10.66
C LEU A 371 25.18 -25.77 -11.08
N LYS A 372 24.92 -26.02 -12.35
CA LYS A 372 23.56 -26.16 -12.86
C LYS A 372 22.81 -27.32 -12.22
N GLU A 373 23.48 -28.45 -12.04
CA GLU A 373 22.95 -29.63 -11.35
C GLU A 373 22.68 -29.38 -9.86
N LYS A 374 23.57 -28.63 -9.21
CA LYS A 374 23.37 -28.21 -7.80
C LYS A 374 22.16 -27.30 -7.66
N ILE A 375 21.99 -26.35 -8.59
CA ILE A 375 20.82 -25.46 -8.62
C ILE A 375 19.54 -26.27 -8.82
N ALA A 376 19.51 -27.20 -9.77
CA ALA A 376 18.34 -28.04 -10.01
C ALA A 376 17.95 -28.87 -8.78
N LYS A 377 18.94 -29.48 -8.10
CA LYS A 377 18.70 -30.26 -6.89
C LYS A 377 18.09 -29.43 -5.75
N ARG A 378 18.65 -28.24 -5.47
CA ARG A 378 18.08 -27.39 -4.40
C ARG A 378 16.71 -26.80 -4.78
N THR A 379 16.46 -26.54 -6.07
CA THR A 379 15.12 -26.14 -6.57
C THR A 379 14.09 -27.24 -6.27
N GLU A 380 14.44 -28.51 -6.53
CA GLU A 380 13.58 -29.65 -6.23
C GLU A 380 13.33 -29.80 -4.72
N GLU A 381 14.37 -29.68 -3.88
CA GLU A 381 14.25 -29.75 -2.41
C GLU A 381 13.32 -28.65 -1.87
N ILE A 382 13.48 -27.40 -2.35
CA ILE A 382 12.63 -26.26 -1.94
C ILE A 382 11.19 -26.48 -2.41
N GLY A 383 11.01 -26.92 -3.67
CA GLY A 383 9.68 -27.20 -4.22
C GLY A 383 8.92 -28.29 -3.49
N LYS A 384 9.60 -29.35 -3.07
CA LYS A 384 9.02 -30.39 -2.22
C LYS A 384 8.53 -29.80 -0.89
N ARG A 385 9.35 -28.97 -0.24
CA ARG A 385 8.98 -28.31 1.01
C ARG A 385 7.80 -27.35 0.85
N HIS A 386 7.78 -26.60 -0.23
CA HIS A 386 6.64 -25.74 -0.56
C HIS A 386 5.34 -26.57 -0.67
N ALA A 387 5.36 -27.66 -1.41
CA ALA A 387 4.20 -28.54 -1.57
C ALA A 387 3.75 -29.16 -0.24
N GLU A 388 4.68 -29.62 0.60
CA GLU A 388 4.40 -30.14 1.94
C GLU A 388 3.73 -29.07 2.84
N ASN A 389 4.22 -27.84 2.81
CA ASN A 389 3.63 -26.73 3.55
C ASN A 389 2.20 -26.42 3.08
N ARG A 390 1.98 -26.34 1.78
CA ARG A 390 0.65 -26.11 1.20
C ARG A 390 -0.35 -27.20 1.60
N ALA A 391 0.06 -28.45 1.53
CA ALA A 391 -0.75 -29.59 1.97
C ALA A 391 -1.07 -29.55 3.47
N LYS A 392 -0.07 -29.20 4.29
CA LYS A 392 -0.24 -29.03 5.74
C LYS A 392 -1.26 -27.92 6.05
N TRP A 393 -1.12 -26.75 5.43
CA TRP A 393 -2.02 -25.62 5.68
C TRP A 393 -3.44 -25.91 5.18
N ALA A 394 -3.60 -26.57 4.04
CA ALA A 394 -4.91 -27.00 3.56
C ALA A 394 -5.60 -27.96 4.53
N LYS A 395 -4.84 -28.89 5.16
CA LYS A 395 -5.36 -29.77 6.21
C LYS A 395 -5.74 -28.99 7.47
N GLN A 396 -4.88 -28.08 7.92
CA GLN A 396 -5.17 -27.24 9.09
C GLN A 396 -6.43 -26.39 8.90
N ALA A 397 -6.68 -25.90 7.69
CA ALA A 397 -7.85 -25.11 7.39
C ALA A 397 -9.18 -25.89 7.46
N GLN A 398 -9.10 -27.23 7.44
CA GLN A 398 -10.27 -28.09 7.64
C GLN A 398 -10.53 -28.43 9.12
N GLU A 399 -9.60 -28.08 10.03
CA GLU A 399 -9.79 -28.31 11.45
C GLU A 399 -10.92 -27.40 11.96
N HIS A 400 -11.81 -27.95 12.79
CA HIS A 400 -12.97 -27.23 13.33
C HIS A 400 -13.91 -26.64 12.25
N TRP A 401 -14.05 -27.33 11.10
CA TRP A 401 -14.83 -26.84 9.95
C TRP A 401 -16.26 -26.41 10.31
N ASP A 402 -16.98 -27.20 11.13
CA ASP A 402 -18.38 -26.96 11.51
C ASP A 402 -18.53 -26.02 12.74
N GLN A 403 -17.42 -25.43 13.21
CA GLN A 403 -17.47 -24.51 14.35
C GLN A 403 -18.31 -23.25 14.04
N LYS A 404 -19.00 -22.74 15.06
CA LYS A 404 -19.78 -21.49 15.03
C LYS A 404 -19.43 -20.62 16.24
N PRO A 405 -19.04 -19.35 16.05
CA PRO A 405 -18.73 -18.71 14.77
C PRO A 405 -17.61 -19.44 14.01
N MET A 406 -17.61 -19.29 12.66
CA MET A 406 -16.65 -19.97 11.79
C MET A 406 -15.21 -19.62 12.10
N THR A 407 -14.28 -20.53 11.78
CA THR A 407 -12.84 -20.24 11.91
C THR A 407 -12.34 -19.31 10.81
N VAL A 408 -11.26 -18.57 11.08
CA VAL A 408 -10.62 -17.70 10.07
C VAL A 408 -10.12 -18.48 8.84
N PRO A 409 -9.46 -19.66 9.01
CA PRO A 409 -9.10 -20.50 7.85
C PRO A 409 -10.29 -20.91 7.00
N ARG A 410 -11.43 -21.23 7.62
CA ARG A 410 -12.67 -21.52 6.87
C ARG A 410 -13.12 -20.32 6.07
N LEU A 411 -13.19 -19.12 6.67
CA LEU A 411 -13.52 -17.90 5.94
C LEU A 411 -12.58 -17.70 4.74
N ALA A 412 -11.27 -17.91 4.93
CA ALA A 412 -10.30 -17.77 3.85
C ALA A 412 -10.57 -18.75 2.69
N LEU A 413 -10.95 -19.99 2.98
CA LEU A 413 -11.31 -20.98 1.95
C LEU A 413 -12.62 -20.66 1.25
N GLU A 414 -13.68 -20.27 1.97
CA GLU A 414 -14.97 -19.93 1.38
C GLU A 414 -14.83 -18.72 0.43
N VAL A 415 -14.07 -17.69 0.83
CA VAL A 415 -13.81 -16.55 -0.05
C VAL A 415 -12.97 -16.98 -1.25
N TRP A 416 -11.91 -17.79 -1.05
CA TRP A 416 -11.09 -18.30 -2.14
C TRP A 416 -11.91 -19.08 -3.16
N ASP A 417 -12.76 -20.01 -2.70
CA ASP A 417 -13.61 -20.80 -3.57
C ASP A 417 -14.59 -19.95 -4.39
N ALA A 418 -15.03 -18.82 -3.83
CA ALA A 418 -15.94 -17.90 -4.52
C ALA A 418 -15.23 -17.07 -5.59
N ILE A 419 -13.95 -16.70 -5.39
CA ILE A 419 -13.25 -15.73 -6.25
C ILE A 419 -12.20 -16.35 -7.19
N LYS A 420 -11.71 -17.58 -6.94
CA LYS A 420 -10.60 -18.19 -7.68
C LYS A 420 -10.82 -18.32 -9.20
N GLY A 421 -12.06 -18.28 -9.65
CA GLY A 421 -12.45 -18.31 -11.07
C GLY A 421 -12.58 -16.94 -11.72
N GLU A 422 -12.38 -15.87 -10.95
CA GLU A 422 -12.53 -14.48 -11.42
C GLU A 422 -11.16 -13.84 -11.70
N ASP A 423 -11.14 -12.74 -12.45
CA ASP A 423 -9.99 -11.83 -12.44
C ASP A 423 -10.12 -10.91 -11.22
N TRP A 424 -9.48 -11.29 -10.11
CA TRP A 424 -9.60 -10.62 -8.83
C TRP A 424 -8.33 -9.86 -8.43
N VAL A 425 -8.50 -8.88 -7.53
CA VAL A 425 -7.43 -8.22 -6.81
C VAL A 425 -7.80 -8.08 -5.34
N LEU A 426 -6.92 -8.53 -4.45
CA LEU A 426 -7.01 -8.29 -3.00
C LEU A 426 -6.42 -6.91 -2.67
N THR A 427 -7.17 -6.10 -1.92
CA THR A 427 -6.78 -4.70 -1.67
C THR A 427 -5.68 -4.57 -0.62
N THR A 428 -5.77 -5.33 0.48
CA THR A 428 -4.83 -5.25 1.60
C THR A 428 -4.83 -6.56 2.41
N GLY A 429 -5.26 -6.60 3.65
CA GLY A 429 -5.15 -7.72 4.57
C GLY A 429 -5.52 -9.10 4.01
N ASP A 430 -4.89 -10.15 4.54
CA ASP A 430 -4.99 -11.52 4.05
C ASP A 430 -5.47 -12.53 5.13
N LEU A 431 -6.31 -12.06 6.05
CA LEU A 431 -6.87 -12.87 7.15
C LEU A 431 -5.77 -13.50 8.04
N GLY A 432 -4.85 -12.69 8.52
CA GLY A 432 -3.77 -13.17 9.39
C GLY A 432 -2.87 -14.20 8.71
N SER A 433 -2.57 -13.99 7.44
CA SER A 433 -1.74 -14.84 6.57
C SER A 433 -2.42 -16.10 6.01
N TRP A 434 -3.70 -16.35 6.30
CA TRP A 434 -4.39 -17.49 5.71
C TRP A 434 -4.59 -17.35 4.20
N GLY A 435 -4.75 -16.14 3.69
CA GLY A 435 -4.72 -15.88 2.26
C GLY A 435 -3.39 -16.31 1.63
N LYS A 436 -2.24 -15.92 2.20
CA LYS A 436 -0.91 -16.33 1.70
C LYS A 436 -0.68 -17.85 1.78
N LYS A 437 -1.25 -18.53 2.77
CA LYS A 437 -1.15 -19.98 2.96
C LYS A 437 -2.00 -20.78 1.97
N LEU A 438 -3.17 -20.25 1.56
CA LEU A 438 -4.21 -21.02 0.86
C LEU A 438 -4.48 -20.56 -0.58
N TRP A 439 -4.38 -19.27 -0.89
CA TRP A 439 -4.72 -18.73 -2.19
C TRP A 439 -3.54 -18.79 -3.16
N ASN A 440 -3.85 -18.79 -4.46
CA ASN A 440 -2.83 -18.71 -5.50
C ASN A 440 -2.69 -17.25 -5.95
N PHE A 441 -1.67 -16.59 -5.46
CA PHE A 441 -1.26 -15.28 -5.97
C PHE A 441 -0.36 -15.50 -7.18
N ASP A 442 -0.95 -15.87 -8.30
CA ASP A 442 -0.28 -16.42 -9.50
C ASP A 442 0.07 -15.36 -10.56
N ARG A 443 -0.31 -14.12 -10.35
CA ARG A 443 -0.09 -13.03 -11.31
C ARG A 443 0.24 -11.71 -10.64
N PRO A 444 1.01 -10.83 -11.31
CA PRO A 444 1.38 -9.53 -10.75
C PRO A 444 0.13 -8.69 -10.46
N TYR A 445 0.19 -7.94 -9.38
CA TYR A 445 -0.86 -6.99 -8.96
C TYR A 445 -2.21 -7.60 -8.58
N CYS A 446 -2.32 -8.92 -8.38
CA CYS A 446 -3.52 -9.51 -7.78
C CYS A 446 -3.60 -9.29 -6.25
N HIS A 447 -2.56 -8.73 -5.64
CA HIS A 447 -2.57 -8.21 -4.28
C HIS A 447 -1.92 -6.82 -4.27
N ALA A 448 -2.64 -5.82 -3.79
CA ALA A 448 -2.15 -4.44 -3.84
C ALA A 448 -1.09 -4.13 -2.77
N GLY A 449 -0.93 -4.97 -1.76
CA GLY A 449 0.06 -4.86 -0.71
C GLY A 449 -0.53 -5.05 0.69
N ARG A 450 0.34 -5.09 1.70
CA ARG A 450 -0.04 -5.37 3.09
C ARG A 450 -0.94 -4.28 3.70
N GLU A 451 -1.66 -4.66 4.74
CA GLU A 451 -2.24 -3.71 5.69
C GLU A 451 -1.14 -2.95 6.45
N LEU A 452 -1.41 -1.73 6.86
CA LEU A 452 -0.46 -0.88 7.56
C LEU A 452 -0.86 -0.59 9.00
N GLY A 453 -2.13 -0.68 9.33
CA GLY A 453 -2.61 -0.46 10.68
C GLY A 453 -4.04 0.04 10.74
N THR A 454 -4.48 0.24 11.94
CA THR A 454 -5.87 0.49 12.31
C THR A 454 -6.44 1.76 11.67
N GLY A 455 -7.66 1.65 11.18
CA GLY A 455 -8.44 2.77 10.65
C GLY A 455 -7.96 3.28 9.28
N THR A 456 -7.33 2.42 8.46
CA THR A 456 -6.86 2.84 7.14
C THR A 456 -7.34 1.95 6.00
N GLN A 457 -7.89 0.79 6.29
CA GLN A 457 -8.10 -0.22 5.27
C GLN A 457 -9.21 0.16 4.28
N ILE A 458 -10.39 0.54 4.74
CA ILE A 458 -11.52 0.83 3.84
C ILE A 458 -11.22 1.97 2.85
N GLY A 459 -10.59 3.05 3.30
CA GLY A 459 -10.22 4.15 2.42
C GLY A 459 -9.18 3.74 1.36
N LEU A 460 -8.16 2.97 1.78
CA LEU A 460 -7.16 2.41 0.89
C LEU A 460 -7.80 1.46 -0.13
N SER A 461 -8.69 0.58 0.33
CA SER A 461 -9.44 -0.37 -0.51
C SER A 461 -10.31 0.32 -1.55
N LEU A 462 -10.95 1.43 -1.19
CA LEU A 462 -11.68 2.29 -2.14
C LEU A 462 -10.76 2.86 -3.21
N GLY A 463 -9.54 3.25 -2.86
CA GLY A 463 -8.55 3.72 -3.82
C GLY A 463 -8.13 2.64 -4.81
N VAL A 464 -7.90 1.40 -4.33
CA VAL A 464 -7.62 0.24 -5.18
C VAL A 464 -8.82 -0.06 -6.09
N ALA A 465 -10.04 0.02 -5.57
CA ALA A 465 -11.25 -0.20 -6.35
C ALA A 465 -11.44 0.89 -7.43
N LEU A 466 -11.18 2.15 -7.10
CA LEU A 466 -11.21 3.25 -8.06
C LEU A 466 -10.20 3.05 -9.19
N ALA A 467 -8.99 2.58 -8.88
CA ALA A 467 -7.95 2.28 -9.86
C ALA A 467 -8.33 1.15 -10.82
N ASN A 468 -9.22 0.24 -10.40
CA ASN A 468 -9.72 -0.88 -11.17
C ASN A 468 -11.12 -0.65 -11.76
N LYS A 469 -11.72 0.51 -11.53
CA LYS A 469 -13.05 0.83 -12.07
C LYS A 469 -13.06 0.75 -13.60
N GLY A 470 -14.03 0.01 -14.15
CA GLY A 470 -14.17 -0.20 -15.60
C GLY A 470 -13.23 -1.24 -16.22
N THR A 471 -12.38 -1.91 -15.45
CA THR A 471 -11.49 -2.97 -15.96
C THR A 471 -12.16 -4.36 -16.01
N GLY A 472 -13.31 -4.54 -15.34
CA GLY A 472 -13.96 -5.83 -15.16
C GLY A 472 -13.37 -6.68 -14.03
N ARG A 473 -12.30 -6.22 -13.37
CA ARG A 473 -11.65 -6.93 -12.28
C ARG A 473 -12.48 -6.89 -11.00
N LEU A 474 -12.62 -8.03 -10.33
CA LEU A 474 -13.26 -8.14 -9.02
C LEU A 474 -12.32 -7.64 -7.92
N VAL A 475 -12.63 -6.50 -7.34
CA VAL A 475 -11.86 -5.96 -6.20
C VAL A 475 -12.42 -6.54 -4.92
N VAL A 476 -11.55 -7.17 -4.11
CA VAL A 476 -11.92 -7.85 -2.87
C VAL A 476 -11.20 -7.20 -1.69
N ASP A 477 -11.93 -6.87 -0.66
CA ASP A 477 -11.44 -6.37 0.62
C ASP A 477 -11.86 -7.30 1.76
N LEU A 478 -10.90 -7.76 2.57
CA LEU A 478 -11.13 -8.56 3.76
C LEU A 478 -11.04 -7.65 4.98
N GLN A 479 -12.13 -6.96 5.28
CA GLN A 479 -12.20 -5.81 6.18
C GLN A 479 -12.35 -6.23 7.65
N PRO A 480 -11.40 -5.90 8.55
CA PRO A 480 -11.59 -6.10 9.98
C PRO A 480 -12.69 -5.18 10.56
N ASP A 481 -13.45 -5.72 11.49
CA ASP A 481 -14.54 -5.02 12.18
C ASP A 481 -14.08 -3.75 12.91
N GLY A 482 -13.07 -3.85 13.75
CA GLY A 482 -12.54 -2.71 14.48
C GLY A 482 -11.91 -1.64 13.58
N ASP A 483 -11.35 -2.03 12.42
CA ASP A 483 -10.80 -1.08 11.46
C ASP A 483 -11.91 -0.27 10.76
N LEU A 484 -13.00 -0.93 10.32
CA LEU A 484 -14.13 -0.24 9.68
C LEU A 484 -14.80 0.77 10.61
N MET A 485 -14.81 0.51 11.93
CA MET A 485 -15.40 1.43 12.92
C MET A 485 -14.74 2.81 12.95
N PHE A 486 -13.48 2.93 12.52
CA PHE A 486 -12.81 4.23 12.42
C PHE A 486 -13.34 5.10 11.29
N ASP A 487 -13.68 4.51 10.14
CA ASP A 487 -13.96 5.24 8.90
C ASP A 487 -15.22 4.73 8.18
N ALA A 488 -16.21 4.28 8.92
CA ALA A 488 -17.45 3.71 8.36
C ALA A 488 -18.15 4.63 7.34
N GLY A 489 -18.00 5.95 7.45
CA GLY A 489 -18.49 6.92 6.48
C GLY A 489 -17.92 6.75 5.07
N ALA A 490 -16.77 6.09 4.93
CA ALA A 490 -16.17 5.81 3.63
C ALA A 490 -17.05 4.91 2.73
N LEU A 491 -17.90 4.08 3.31
CA LEU A 491 -18.84 3.23 2.56
C LEU A 491 -19.73 4.06 1.61
N TRP A 492 -20.19 5.23 2.06
CA TRP A 492 -21.04 6.08 1.23
C TRP A 492 -20.36 6.52 -0.08
N ILE A 493 -19.03 6.68 -0.08
CA ILE A 493 -18.26 7.11 -1.25
C ILE A 493 -18.38 6.10 -2.39
N ALA A 494 -18.26 4.80 -2.08
CA ALA A 494 -18.37 3.74 -3.08
C ALA A 494 -19.73 3.75 -3.78
N ALA A 495 -20.81 3.88 -3.01
CA ALA A 495 -22.16 3.92 -3.56
C ALA A 495 -22.39 5.19 -4.40
N LYS A 496 -22.00 6.37 -3.87
CA LYS A 496 -22.16 7.64 -4.58
C LYS A 496 -21.47 7.68 -5.94
N TYR A 497 -20.24 7.18 -6.00
CA TYR A 497 -19.43 7.24 -7.22
C TYR A 497 -19.40 5.92 -8.01
N GLN A 498 -20.28 4.97 -7.64
CA GLN A 498 -20.41 3.68 -8.32
C GLN A 498 -19.03 3.01 -8.47
N ILE A 499 -18.34 2.82 -7.36
CA ILE A 499 -17.07 2.12 -7.28
C ILE A 499 -17.36 0.68 -6.87
N PRO A 500 -17.38 -0.28 -7.81
CA PRO A 500 -17.73 -1.66 -7.50
C PRO A 500 -16.60 -2.35 -6.74
N MET A 501 -16.92 -2.98 -5.61
CA MET A 501 -16.02 -3.81 -4.83
C MET A 501 -16.80 -4.77 -3.94
N LEU A 502 -16.17 -5.88 -3.60
CA LEU A 502 -16.66 -6.83 -2.60
C LEU A 502 -15.91 -6.61 -1.29
N VAL A 503 -16.62 -6.23 -0.25
CA VAL A 503 -16.11 -6.25 1.12
C VAL A 503 -16.64 -7.49 1.83
N VAL A 504 -15.73 -8.30 2.37
CA VAL A 504 -16.05 -9.39 3.28
C VAL A 504 -15.53 -9.00 4.65
N MET A 505 -16.44 -8.78 5.60
CA MET A 505 -16.05 -8.46 6.96
C MET A 505 -15.36 -9.66 7.61
N PHE A 506 -14.23 -9.41 8.21
CA PHE A 506 -13.60 -10.26 9.19
C PHE A 506 -14.06 -9.78 10.59
N ASN A 507 -15.26 -10.20 10.97
CA ASN A 507 -15.92 -9.73 12.18
C ASN A 507 -15.67 -10.69 13.34
N ASN A 508 -14.66 -10.39 14.16
CA ASN A 508 -14.38 -11.17 15.38
C ASN A 508 -14.92 -10.50 16.65
N ARG A 509 -15.64 -9.39 16.50
CA ARG A 509 -16.25 -8.58 17.57
C ARG A 509 -15.22 -8.12 18.62
N ALA A 510 -13.99 -7.83 18.18
CA ALA A 510 -12.92 -7.44 19.08
C ALA A 510 -11.71 -6.78 18.37
N TYR A 511 -11.00 -5.92 19.10
CA TYR A 511 -9.60 -5.59 18.82
C TYR A 511 -8.71 -6.74 19.30
N TYR A 512 -8.84 -7.92 18.63
CA TYR A 512 -8.27 -9.15 19.16
C TYR A 512 -6.73 -9.18 19.16
N ASN A 513 -6.08 -8.47 18.26
CA ASN A 513 -4.62 -8.35 18.28
C ASN A 513 -4.14 -7.78 19.63
N ASP A 514 -4.75 -6.70 20.07
CA ASP A 514 -4.40 -6.04 21.33
C ASP A 514 -4.83 -6.87 22.54
N TRP A 515 -5.99 -7.49 22.47
CA TRP A 515 -6.45 -8.44 23.48
C TRP A 515 -5.45 -9.60 23.66
N ASN A 516 -4.95 -10.19 22.58
CA ASN A 516 -3.96 -11.26 22.65
C ASN A 516 -2.66 -10.79 23.34
N HIS A 517 -2.21 -9.57 23.06
CA HIS A 517 -1.07 -8.97 23.77
C HIS A 517 -1.35 -8.86 25.28
N GLN A 518 -2.57 -8.48 25.71
CA GLN A 518 -2.94 -8.43 27.12
C GLN A 518 -3.03 -9.81 27.75
N LEU A 519 -3.52 -10.83 27.04
CA LEU A 519 -3.49 -12.22 27.51
C LEU A 519 -2.06 -12.70 27.82
N VAL A 520 -1.11 -12.43 26.92
CA VAL A 520 0.29 -12.76 27.12
C VAL A 520 0.87 -12.01 28.32
N LEU A 521 0.58 -10.72 28.44
CA LEU A 521 1.07 -9.91 29.55
C LEU A 521 0.49 -10.35 30.89
N ALA A 522 -0.82 -10.66 30.94
CA ALA A 522 -1.48 -11.15 32.15
C ALA A 522 -0.85 -12.47 32.63
N LYS A 523 -0.61 -13.41 31.73
CA LYS A 523 0.12 -14.66 32.04
C LYS A 523 1.52 -14.38 32.57
N THR A 524 2.27 -13.49 31.96
CA THR A 524 3.63 -13.12 32.37
C THR A 524 3.66 -12.47 33.76
N ARG A 525 2.66 -11.67 34.09
CA ARG A 525 2.55 -10.97 35.39
C ARG A 525 1.84 -11.76 36.46
N GLY A 526 1.24 -12.91 36.14
CA GLY A 526 0.42 -13.70 37.08
C GLY A 526 -0.90 -12.99 37.47
N THR A 527 -1.42 -12.10 36.61
CA THR A 527 -2.71 -11.47 36.78
C THR A 527 -3.81 -12.27 36.07
N ASP A 528 -5.08 -11.97 36.36
CA ASP A 528 -6.22 -12.70 35.82
C ASP A 528 -6.39 -12.49 34.30
N PRO A 529 -6.11 -13.48 33.43
CA PRO A 529 -6.23 -13.36 31.99
C PRO A 529 -7.70 -13.27 31.52
N SER A 530 -8.68 -13.69 32.35
CA SER A 530 -10.10 -13.61 31.98
C SER A 530 -10.58 -12.17 31.81
N ARG A 531 -9.87 -11.20 32.39
CA ARG A 531 -10.15 -9.76 32.33
C ARG A 531 -9.44 -9.04 31.19
N ALA A 532 -8.63 -9.72 30.39
CA ALA A 532 -7.84 -9.11 29.32
C ALA A 532 -8.70 -8.53 28.18
N HIS A 533 -9.96 -8.92 28.07
CA HIS A 533 -10.92 -8.43 27.07
C HIS A 533 -11.45 -7.03 27.36
N ILE A 534 -11.39 -6.56 28.60
CA ILE A 534 -11.99 -5.28 29.02
C ILE A 534 -11.38 -4.13 28.22
N GLY A 535 -12.24 -3.41 27.48
CA GLY A 535 -11.84 -2.32 26.60
C GLY A 535 -11.32 -2.76 25.21
N MET A 536 -11.45 -4.07 24.87
CA MET A 536 -10.99 -4.63 23.60
C MET A 536 -12.13 -5.30 22.81
N ASP A 537 -13.26 -5.55 23.46
CA ASP A 537 -14.44 -6.20 22.87
C ASP A 537 -15.36 -5.20 22.18
N LEU A 538 -15.99 -5.65 21.08
CA LEU A 538 -16.94 -4.90 20.25
C LEU A 538 -18.30 -5.61 20.25
N TYR A 539 -18.83 -5.96 21.43
CA TYR A 539 -20.16 -6.54 21.59
C TYR A 539 -20.92 -5.90 22.75
N GLY A 540 -22.26 -6.06 22.70
CA GLY A 540 -23.17 -5.53 23.69
C GLY A 540 -23.41 -4.01 23.64
N PRO A 541 -23.93 -3.42 22.52
CA PRO A 541 -24.49 -4.07 21.36
C PRO A 541 -23.47 -4.46 20.30
N ASP A 542 -23.76 -5.53 19.55
CA ASP A 542 -22.98 -5.93 18.39
C ASP A 542 -23.18 -4.93 17.25
N PRO A 543 -22.12 -4.45 16.58
CA PRO A 543 -22.27 -3.61 15.40
C PRO A 543 -22.93 -4.38 14.25
N ASP A 544 -23.96 -3.80 13.63
CA ASP A 544 -24.60 -4.33 12.42
C ASP A 544 -23.93 -3.75 11.17
N PHE A 545 -22.86 -4.38 10.68
CA PHE A 545 -22.14 -3.90 9.51
C PHE A 545 -22.94 -4.07 8.21
N ALA A 546 -23.77 -5.10 8.10
CA ALA A 546 -24.65 -5.28 6.96
C ALA A 546 -25.71 -4.18 6.90
N GLY A 547 -26.35 -3.87 8.02
CA GLY A 547 -27.31 -2.76 8.14
C GLY A 547 -26.67 -1.41 7.87
N LEU A 548 -25.47 -1.17 8.39
CA LEU A 548 -24.68 0.05 8.14
C LEU A 548 -24.39 0.23 6.65
N ALA A 549 -23.88 -0.79 5.97
CA ALA A 549 -23.58 -0.74 4.54
C ALA A 549 -24.86 -0.52 3.71
N LYS A 550 -25.95 -1.20 4.05
CA LYS A 550 -27.26 -1.04 3.41
C LYS A 550 -27.78 0.39 3.52
N SER A 551 -27.63 1.03 4.68
CA SER A 551 -28.05 2.42 4.89
C SER A 551 -27.27 3.41 4.04
N MET A 552 -26.07 3.04 3.59
CA MET A 552 -25.17 3.82 2.72
C MET A 552 -25.25 3.43 1.23
N GLY A 553 -26.24 2.60 0.84
CA GLY A 553 -26.52 2.29 -0.56
C GLY A 553 -25.78 1.06 -1.11
N TRP A 554 -25.20 0.23 -0.26
CA TRP A 554 -24.57 -1.02 -0.65
C TRP A 554 -25.58 -2.17 -0.73
N TYR A 555 -25.28 -3.15 -1.58
CA TYR A 555 -25.81 -4.48 -1.38
C TYR A 555 -25.14 -5.11 -0.16
N SER A 556 -25.88 -5.71 0.75
CA SER A 556 -25.29 -6.30 1.95
C SER A 556 -26.13 -7.43 2.53
N GLU A 557 -25.45 -8.45 3.05
CA GLU A 557 -26.02 -9.58 3.76
C GLU A 557 -25.17 -9.95 4.99
N GLY A 558 -25.81 -10.55 6.00
CA GLY A 558 -25.21 -10.99 7.25
C GLY A 558 -25.93 -10.41 8.47
N PRO A 559 -25.42 -10.65 9.70
CA PRO A 559 -24.18 -11.38 10.01
C PRO A 559 -24.31 -12.91 9.84
N PHE A 560 -23.28 -13.56 9.27
CA PHE A 560 -23.22 -15.01 9.11
C PHE A 560 -22.20 -15.62 10.08
N GLU A 561 -22.63 -16.51 10.97
CA GLU A 561 -21.77 -17.28 11.88
C GLU A 561 -21.43 -18.68 11.33
N ASN A 562 -22.23 -19.16 10.37
CA ASN A 562 -22.07 -20.47 9.73
C ASN A 562 -21.48 -20.30 8.33
N GLY A 563 -20.35 -20.97 8.05
CA GLY A 563 -19.70 -20.91 6.75
C GLY A 563 -20.55 -21.45 5.59
N ASP A 564 -21.48 -22.39 5.85
CA ASP A 564 -22.37 -22.92 4.80
C ASP A 564 -23.32 -21.85 4.24
N ASP A 565 -23.73 -20.90 5.08
CA ASP A 565 -24.60 -19.79 4.68
C ASP A 565 -23.83 -18.70 3.92
N LEU A 566 -22.51 -18.64 4.10
CA LEU A 566 -21.63 -17.65 3.48
C LEU A 566 -21.49 -17.84 1.97
N LYS A 567 -21.42 -19.11 1.52
CA LYS A 567 -21.16 -19.45 0.12
C LYS A 567 -22.19 -18.89 -0.87
N PRO A 568 -23.52 -19.06 -0.66
CA PRO A 568 -24.53 -18.44 -1.54
C PRO A 568 -24.51 -16.91 -1.45
N ALA A 569 -24.28 -16.32 -0.27
CA ALA A 569 -24.21 -14.89 -0.08
C ALA A 569 -23.04 -14.26 -0.85
N LEU A 570 -21.85 -14.87 -0.81
CA LEU A 570 -20.67 -14.42 -1.59
C LEU A 570 -20.97 -14.44 -3.10
N LYS A 571 -21.64 -15.49 -3.59
CA LYS A 571 -22.03 -15.57 -5.01
C LYS A 571 -22.95 -14.42 -5.41
N HIS A 572 -23.99 -14.15 -4.64
CA HIS A 572 -24.91 -13.05 -4.90
C HIS A 572 -24.19 -11.69 -4.83
N ALA A 573 -23.31 -11.49 -3.84
CA ALA A 573 -22.54 -10.26 -3.71
C ALA A 573 -21.63 -10.04 -4.94
N ILE A 574 -20.94 -11.07 -5.42
CA ILE A 574 -20.11 -10.99 -6.63
C ILE A 574 -20.95 -10.61 -7.86
N GLU A 575 -22.17 -11.16 -7.99
CA GLU A 575 -23.09 -10.78 -9.07
C GLU A 575 -23.48 -9.29 -8.99
N GLN A 576 -23.70 -8.75 -7.79
CA GLN A 576 -23.97 -7.31 -7.61
C GLN A 576 -22.76 -6.46 -7.97
N VAL A 577 -21.55 -6.88 -7.59
CA VAL A 577 -20.30 -6.17 -7.95
C VAL A 577 -20.11 -6.14 -9.47
N LYS A 578 -20.36 -7.25 -10.16
CA LYS A 578 -20.32 -7.33 -11.64
C LYS A 578 -21.36 -6.41 -12.31
N GLN A 579 -22.46 -6.09 -11.61
CA GLN A 579 -23.45 -5.10 -12.06
C GLN A 579 -23.07 -3.66 -11.74
N GLY A 580 -21.87 -3.43 -11.19
CA GLY A 580 -21.34 -2.09 -10.86
C GLY A 580 -21.72 -1.56 -9.48
N LYS A 581 -22.28 -2.40 -8.58
CA LYS A 581 -22.67 -2.01 -7.22
C LYS A 581 -21.61 -2.46 -6.20
N PRO A 582 -21.30 -1.67 -5.17
CA PRO A 582 -20.52 -2.18 -4.06
C PRO A 582 -21.35 -3.16 -3.22
N ALA A 583 -20.68 -4.22 -2.71
CA ALA A 583 -21.33 -5.26 -1.91
C ALA A 583 -20.53 -5.56 -0.65
N LEU A 584 -21.24 -5.78 0.49
CA LEU A 584 -20.64 -6.14 1.77
C LEU A 584 -21.30 -7.40 2.32
N ILE A 585 -20.47 -8.36 2.72
CA ILE A 585 -20.88 -9.58 3.42
C ILE A 585 -20.30 -9.54 4.83
N ASP A 586 -21.16 -9.57 5.86
CA ASP A 586 -20.72 -9.62 7.25
C ASP A 586 -20.52 -11.07 7.69
N ALA A 587 -19.25 -11.49 7.80
CA ALA A 587 -18.87 -12.83 8.24
C ALA A 587 -18.31 -12.79 9.66
N VAL A 588 -19.00 -13.42 10.59
CA VAL A 588 -18.60 -13.50 11.99
C VAL A 588 -17.66 -14.68 12.20
N CYS A 589 -16.49 -14.39 12.74
CA CYS A 589 -15.43 -15.38 12.96
C CYS A 589 -15.13 -15.59 14.44
N ASP A 590 -14.55 -16.74 14.77
CA ASP A 590 -14.00 -16.98 16.09
C ASP A 590 -12.93 -15.92 16.41
N ARG A 591 -12.98 -15.40 17.63
CA ARG A 591 -12.04 -14.39 18.14
C ARG A 591 -10.61 -14.90 18.21
N ARG A 592 -10.45 -16.22 18.41
CA ARG A 592 -9.15 -16.85 18.50
C ARG A 592 -8.59 -17.02 17.10
N ASN A 593 -7.63 -16.20 16.78
CA ASN A 593 -6.86 -16.37 15.55
C ASN A 593 -5.98 -17.61 15.68
N HIS A 594 -6.43 -18.73 15.15
CA HIS A 594 -5.65 -19.97 15.09
C HIS A 594 -4.69 -19.89 13.88
N GLY A 595 -3.68 -19.01 13.98
CA GLY A 595 -2.61 -18.88 13.00
C GLY A 595 -1.34 -19.59 13.42
#